data_7f11e168de9030d87881c2b23fa8da84
#
_entry.id   7f11e168de9030d87881c2b23fa8da84
#
_cell.length_a   1.000
_cell.length_b   1.000
_cell.length_c   1.000
_cell.angle_alpha   90.00
_cell.angle_beta   90.00
_cell.angle_gamma   90.00
#
_symmetry.space_group_name_H-M   'P 1'
#
loop_
_entity.id
_entity.type
_entity.pdbx_description
1 polymer ?
#
loop_
_entity_poly.entity_id
_entity_poly.type
_entity_poly.pdbx_seq_one_letter_code
_entity_poly.pdbx_strand_id
1 'polypeptide(L)'
;MWQLNQTRIGCAAGALGVAGGALDIAIQYANERTQFGKPISQHQMVMAQIAEMTVEHQAAQMLVYRAAWLKDNGKPNQFETSVAKFAASEAAVHAANECMKIYGSFGFSTEYPAERFYRDAKSLQVVEGTSNIQKIIISGMACGTTPNRE
;
A
#
# COMPACT_ATOMS: atom_id res chain seq x y z
N MET A 1 -17.70 9.27 13.54
CA MET A 1 -17.31 7.98 12.90
C MET A 1 -17.71 7.91 11.43
N TRP A 2 -18.92 8.35 11.04
CA TRP A 2 -19.35 8.35 9.63
C TRP A 2 -18.41 9.16 8.69
N GLN A 3 -18.02 10.37 9.07
CA GLN A 3 -17.09 11.20 8.28
C GLN A 3 -15.75 10.49 8.04
N LEU A 4 -15.13 9.89 9.08
CA LEU A 4 -13.88 9.16 8.95
C LEU A 4 -14.00 7.95 8.01
N ASN A 5 -15.17 7.30 7.96
CA ASN A 5 -15.37 6.19 7.02
C ASN A 5 -15.34 6.67 5.57
N GLN A 6 -15.82 7.89 5.31
CA GLN A 6 -15.84 8.48 3.97
C GLN A 6 -14.45 8.93 3.50
N THR A 7 -13.65 9.51 4.41
CA THR A 7 -12.31 10.02 4.09
C THR A 7 -11.25 8.90 4.00
N ARG A 8 -11.45 7.77 4.67
CA ARG A 8 -10.57 6.59 4.62
C ARG A 8 -10.39 6.02 3.22
N ILE A 9 -11.43 6.03 2.38
CA ILE A 9 -11.31 5.55 0.98
C ILE A 9 -10.29 6.41 0.23
N GLY A 10 -10.31 7.74 0.44
CA GLY A 10 -9.31 8.64 -0.14
C GLY A 10 -7.90 8.34 0.36
N CYS A 11 -7.75 8.06 1.66
CA CYS A 11 -6.47 7.65 2.23
C CYS A 11 -5.99 6.30 1.66
N ALA A 12 -6.90 5.33 1.51
CA ALA A 12 -6.58 4.03 0.90
C ALA A 12 -6.14 4.18 -0.57
N ALA A 13 -6.82 5.05 -1.34
CA ALA A 13 -6.44 5.36 -2.71
C ALA A 13 -5.07 6.04 -2.79
N GLY A 14 -4.78 6.99 -1.88
CA GLY A 14 -3.46 7.61 -1.78
C GLY A 14 -2.36 6.59 -1.45
N ALA A 15 -2.63 5.66 -0.51
CA ALA A 15 -1.70 4.58 -0.17
C ALA A 15 -1.44 3.64 -1.36
N LEU A 16 -2.49 3.30 -2.11
CA LEU A 16 -2.37 2.52 -3.34
C LEU A 16 -1.49 3.22 -4.38
N GLY A 17 -1.65 4.54 -4.54
CA GLY A 17 -0.81 5.35 -5.43
C GLY A 17 0.66 5.36 -5.00
N VAL A 18 0.93 5.48 -3.69
CA VAL A 18 2.30 5.40 -3.15
C VAL A 18 2.92 4.02 -3.39
N ALA A 19 2.15 2.93 -3.16
CA ALA A 19 2.60 1.56 -3.43
C ALA A 19 2.95 1.37 -4.91
N GLY A 20 2.08 1.82 -5.82
CA GLY A 20 2.30 1.74 -7.26
C GLY A 20 3.50 2.55 -7.71
N GLY A 21 3.62 3.80 -7.25
CA GLY A 21 4.76 4.66 -7.59
C GLY A 21 6.11 4.09 -7.11
N ALA A 22 6.14 3.53 -5.88
CA ALA A 22 7.35 2.86 -5.38
C ALA A 22 7.71 1.62 -6.22
N LEU A 23 6.71 0.83 -6.62
CA LEU A 23 6.90 -0.33 -7.49
C LEU A 23 7.45 0.09 -8.86
N ASP A 24 6.86 1.09 -9.49
CA ASP A 24 7.25 1.55 -10.82
C ASP A 24 8.70 2.00 -10.86
N ILE A 25 9.13 2.85 -9.90
CA ILE A 25 10.53 3.30 -9.86
C ILE A 25 11.50 2.18 -9.50
N ALA A 26 11.08 1.20 -8.68
CA ALA A 26 11.89 0.03 -8.35
C ALA A 26 12.12 -0.84 -9.59
N ILE A 27 11.09 -1.08 -10.41
CA ILE A 27 11.19 -1.82 -11.67
C ILE A 27 12.10 -1.09 -12.65
N GLN A 28 11.92 0.23 -12.81
CA GLN A 28 12.74 1.03 -13.70
C GLN A 28 14.22 0.93 -13.28
N TYR A 29 14.52 1.22 -12.03
CA TYR A 29 15.90 1.16 -11.53
C TYR A 29 16.52 -0.23 -11.66
N ALA A 30 15.76 -1.29 -11.36
CA ALA A 30 16.24 -2.66 -11.46
C ALA A 30 16.60 -3.07 -12.90
N ASN A 31 15.94 -2.50 -13.90
CA ASN A 31 16.22 -2.72 -15.31
C ASN A 31 17.45 -1.93 -15.81
N GLU A 32 17.68 -0.75 -15.25
CA GLU A 32 18.80 0.14 -15.65
C GLU A 32 20.10 -0.21 -14.92
N ARG A 33 20.03 -0.56 -13.65
CA ARG A 33 21.20 -0.84 -12.82
C ARG A 33 21.81 -2.19 -13.14
N THR A 34 23.10 -2.20 -13.48
CA THR A 34 23.86 -3.44 -13.80
C THR A 34 24.80 -3.79 -12.67
N GLN A 35 24.78 -5.05 -12.22
CA GLN A 35 25.74 -5.66 -11.31
C GLN A 35 25.97 -7.13 -11.70
N PHE A 36 27.18 -7.63 -11.45
CA PHE A 36 27.56 -9.01 -11.82
C PHE A 36 27.28 -9.34 -13.28
N GLY A 37 27.52 -8.37 -14.18
CA GLY A 37 27.46 -8.53 -15.64
C GLY A 37 26.04 -8.50 -16.25
N LYS A 38 25.00 -8.19 -15.48
CA LYS A 38 23.62 -8.12 -15.99
C LYS A 38 22.75 -7.13 -15.18
N PRO A 39 21.60 -6.67 -15.72
CA PRO A 39 20.64 -5.88 -14.96
C PRO A 39 20.24 -6.58 -13.66
N ILE A 40 20.09 -5.80 -12.57
CA ILE A 40 19.76 -6.40 -11.28
C ILE A 40 18.35 -7.04 -11.27
N SER A 41 17.44 -6.63 -12.16
CA SER A 41 16.14 -7.28 -12.38
C SER A 41 16.24 -8.77 -12.77
N GLN A 42 17.41 -9.25 -13.21
CA GLN A 42 17.66 -10.65 -13.58
C GLN A 42 18.25 -11.49 -12.42
N HIS A 43 18.38 -10.91 -11.23
CA HIS A 43 18.79 -11.64 -10.03
C HIS A 43 17.57 -12.10 -9.24
N GLN A 44 17.54 -13.37 -8.84
CA GLN A 44 16.38 -14.02 -8.25
C GLN A 44 15.83 -13.28 -7.00
N MET A 45 16.72 -12.71 -6.16
CA MET A 45 16.28 -11.98 -4.97
C MET A 45 15.53 -10.69 -5.33
N VAL A 46 15.99 -9.96 -6.35
CA VAL A 46 15.32 -8.75 -6.86
C VAL A 46 14.02 -9.12 -7.56
N MET A 47 14.01 -10.23 -8.32
CA MET A 47 12.79 -10.76 -8.94
C MET A 47 11.73 -11.09 -7.89
N ALA A 48 12.11 -11.72 -6.78
CA ALA A 48 11.20 -12.04 -5.69
C ALA A 48 10.60 -10.77 -5.06
N GLN A 49 11.43 -9.78 -4.75
CA GLN A 49 10.98 -8.49 -4.21
C GLN A 49 9.95 -7.81 -5.13
N ILE A 50 10.23 -7.70 -6.42
CA ILE A 50 9.32 -7.10 -7.41
C ILE A 50 8.02 -7.91 -7.51
N ALA A 51 8.09 -9.23 -7.49
CA ALA A 51 6.90 -10.09 -7.56
C ALA A 51 6.00 -9.89 -6.32
N GLU A 52 6.56 -9.86 -5.11
CA GLU A 52 5.81 -9.62 -3.87
C GLU A 52 5.14 -8.25 -3.88
N MET A 53 5.90 -7.18 -4.20
CA MET A 53 5.35 -5.83 -4.34
C MET A 53 4.18 -5.78 -5.35
N THR A 54 4.32 -6.48 -6.49
CA THR A 54 3.29 -6.52 -7.55
C THR A 54 2.02 -7.20 -7.06
N VAL A 55 2.15 -8.36 -6.42
CA VAL A 55 0.99 -9.12 -5.91
C VAL A 55 0.24 -8.32 -4.85
N GLU A 56 0.96 -7.73 -3.89
CA GLU A 56 0.34 -6.94 -2.83
C GLU A 56 -0.34 -5.68 -3.36
N HIS A 57 0.29 -4.98 -4.32
CA HIS A 57 -0.31 -3.82 -4.98
C HIS A 57 -1.61 -4.19 -5.69
N GLN A 58 -1.62 -5.28 -6.48
CA GLN A 58 -2.81 -5.74 -7.19
C GLN A 58 -3.94 -6.17 -6.24
N ALA A 59 -3.60 -6.88 -5.16
CA ALA A 59 -4.58 -7.25 -4.15
C ALA A 59 -5.19 -6.02 -3.45
N ALA A 60 -4.36 -5.06 -3.05
CA ALA A 60 -4.81 -3.81 -2.44
C ALA A 60 -5.69 -3.00 -3.41
N GLN A 61 -5.35 -2.96 -4.69
CA GLN A 61 -6.12 -2.27 -5.73
C GLN A 61 -7.55 -2.80 -5.81
N MET A 62 -7.72 -4.11 -5.85
CA MET A 62 -9.05 -4.73 -5.90
C MET A 62 -9.88 -4.42 -4.66
N LEU A 63 -9.26 -4.39 -3.48
CA LEU A 63 -9.93 -4.05 -2.23
C LEU A 63 -10.37 -2.56 -2.20
N VAL A 64 -9.52 -1.66 -2.66
CA VAL A 64 -9.84 -0.22 -2.76
C VAL A 64 -10.99 0.01 -3.75
N TYR A 65 -10.92 -0.61 -4.92
CA TYR A 65 -11.97 -0.48 -5.93
C TYR A 65 -13.31 -1.05 -5.44
N ARG A 66 -13.30 -2.18 -4.73
CA ARG A 66 -14.51 -2.73 -4.11
C ARG A 66 -15.13 -1.76 -3.10
N ALA A 67 -14.32 -1.18 -2.22
CA ALA A 67 -14.80 -0.21 -1.22
C ALA A 67 -15.39 1.04 -1.90
N ALA A 68 -14.73 1.56 -2.94
CA ALA A 68 -15.20 2.71 -3.71
C ALA A 68 -16.52 2.39 -4.43
N TRP A 69 -16.61 1.24 -5.08
CA TRP A 69 -17.83 0.81 -5.77
C TRP A 69 -19.04 0.69 -4.83
N LEU A 70 -18.84 0.12 -3.63
CA LEU A 70 -19.91 0.02 -2.63
C LEU A 70 -20.39 1.41 -2.22
N LYS A 71 -19.46 2.35 -2.00
CA LYS A 71 -19.78 3.74 -1.66
C LYS A 71 -20.58 4.41 -2.77
N ASP A 72 -20.14 4.30 -4.01
CA ASP A 72 -20.80 4.93 -5.16
C ASP A 72 -22.20 4.39 -5.41
N ASN A 73 -22.47 3.14 -4.99
CA ASN A 73 -23.79 2.52 -5.09
C ASN A 73 -24.63 2.64 -3.81
N GLY A 74 -24.25 3.52 -2.87
CA GLY A 74 -24.99 3.77 -1.63
C GLY A 74 -25.10 2.54 -0.71
N LYS A 75 -24.19 1.59 -0.81
CA LYS A 75 -24.17 0.36 0.00
C LYS A 75 -23.34 0.54 1.27
N PRO A 76 -23.69 -0.16 2.38
CA PRO A 76 -22.82 -0.23 3.55
C PRO A 76 -21.42 -0.67 3.16
N ASN A 77 -20.39 0.08 3.60
CA ASN A 77 -19.02 -0.14 3.15
C ASN A 77 -17.97 -0.01 4.28
N GLN A 78 -18.39 0.07 5.53
CA GLN A 78 -17.48 0.31 6.65
C GLN A 78 -16.42 -0.79 6.78
N PHE A 79 -16.83 -2.04 6.62
CA PHE A 79 -15.93 -3.19 6.66
C PHE A 79 -14.91 -3.14 5.52
N GLU A 80 -15.40 -3.02 4.28
CA GLU A 80 -14.55 -2.99 3.09
C GLU A 80 -13.61 -1.78 3.07
N THR A 81 -14.07 -0.63 3.53
CA THR A 81 -13.23 0.58 3.67
C THR A 81 -12.09 0.35 4.66
N SER A 82 -12.37 -0.30 5.79
CA SER A 82 -11.34 -0.61 6.79
C SER A 82 -10.35 -1.65 6.27
N VAL A 83 -10.83 -2.68 5.58
CA VAL A 83 -9.98 -3.69 4.91
C VAL A 83 -9.11 -3.05 3.84
N ALA A 84 -9.69 -2.23 2.97
CA ALA A 84 -8.99 -1.54 1.90
C ALA A 84 -7.89 -0.60 2.45
N LYS A 85 -8.22 0.22 3.47
CA LYS A 85 -7.27 1.13 4.09
C LYS A 85 -6.10 0.37 4.74
N PHE A 86 -6.40 -0.68 5.48
CA PHE A 86 -5.37 -1.51 6.08
C PHE A 86 -4.47 -2.13 5.01
N ALA A 87 -5.03 -2.86 4.05
CA ALA A 87 -4.26 -3.54 3.02
C ALA A 87 -3.41 -2.57 2.18
N ALA A 88 -3.98 -1.45 1.73
CA ALA A 88 -3.26 -0.48 0.90
C ALA A 88 -2.12 0.21 1.67
N SER A 89 -2.31 0.56 2.95
CA SER A 89 -1.25 1.20 3.75
C SER A 89 -0.12 0.23 4.11
N GLU A 90 -0.40 -1.04 4.35
CA GLU A 90 0.64 -2.06 4.56
C GLU A 90 1.41 -2.33 3.27
N ALA A 91 0.71 -2.49 2.13
CA ALA A 91 1.33 -2.66 0.82
C ALA A 91 2.22 -1.45 0.45
N ALA A 92 1.79 -0.22 0.78
CA ALA A 92 2.60 0.98 0.53
C ALA A 92 3.92 0.97 1.31
N VAL A 93 3.87 0.62 2.59
CA VAL A 93 5.09 0.55 3.42
C VAL A 93 5.99 -0.59 2.97
N HIS A 94 5.44 -1.75 2.64
CA HIS A 94 6.22 -2.86 2.11
C HIS A 94 6.87 -2.50 0.77
N ALA A 95 6.10 -1.96 -0.18
CA ALA A 95 6.62 -1.55 -1.48
C ALA A 95 7.73 -0.49 -1.35
N ALA A 96 7.54 0.52 -0.52
CA ALA A 96 8.53 1.55 -0.29
C ALA A 96 9.81 1.00 0.37
N ASN A 97 9.68 0.07 1.32
CA ASN A 97 10.82 -0.61 1.96
C ASN A 97 11.62 -1.45 0.95
N GLU A 98 10.95 -2.25 0.13
CA GLU A 98 11.61 -3.05 -0.90
C GLU A 98 12.22 -2.18 -2.01
N CYS A 99 11.56 -1.09 -2.38
CA CYS A 99 12.10 -0.08 -3.29
C CYS A 99 13.45 0.47 -2.78
N MET A 100 13.52 0.87 -1.50
CA MET A 100 14.77 1.35 -0.89
C MET A 100 15.88 0.28 -0.92
N LYS A 101 15.54 -1.00 -0.67
CA LYS A 101 16.51 -2.11 -0.76
C LYS A 101 17.03 -2.30 -2.18
N ILE A 102 16.16 -2.22 -3.19
CA ILE A 102 16.53 -2.34 -4.61
C ILE A 102 17.46 -1.19 -5.02
N TYR A 103 17.20 0.03 -4.56
CA TYR A 103 18.07 1.19 -4.78
C TYR A 103 19.41 1.10 -4.00
N GLY A 104 19.45 0.31 -2.91
CA GLY A 104 20.62 0.22 -2.04
C GLY A 104 20.96 1.56 -1.40
N SER A 105 22.25 1.95 -1.42
CA SER A 105 22.69 3.23 -0.83
C SER A 105 22.03 4.45 -1.48
N PHE A 106 21.67 4.40 -2.74
CA PHE A 106 20.95 5.48 -3.43
C PHE A 106 19.52 5.67 -2.92
N GLY A 107 18.92 4.65 -2.29
CA GLY A 107 17.61 4.75 -1.67
C GLY A 107 17.53 5.76 -0.51
N PHE A 108 18.66 6.07 0.12
CA PHE A 108 18.77 7.09 1.17
C PHE A 108 19.09 8.49 0.66
N SER A 109 19.46 8.63 -0.62
CA SER A 109 19.77 9.93 -1.20
C SER A 109 18.52 10.67 -1.59
N THR A 110 18.46 11.96 -1.26
CA THR A 110 17.36 12.85 -1.71
C THR A 110 17.39 13.16 -3.21
N GLU A 111 18.44 12.75 -3.91
CA GLU A 111 18.51 12.81 -5.38
C GLU A 111 17.61 11.78 -6.06
N TYR A 112 17.20 10.74 -5.31
CA TYR A 112 16.29 9.69 -5.77
C TYR A 112 14.99 9.72 -4.97
N PRO A 113 13.85 9.33 -5.57
CA PRO A 113 12.55 9.45 -4.90
C PRO A 113 12.26 8.37 -3.86
N ALA A 114 13.10 7.32 -3.73
CA ALA A 114 12.82 6.15 -2.90
C ALA A 114 12.64 6.51 -1.41
N GLU A 115 13.51 7.39 -0.85
CA GLU A 115 13.40 7.83 0.54
C GLU A 115 12.09 8.58 0.82
N ARG A 116 11.61 9.36 -0.16
CA ARG A 116 10.34 10.10 -0.04
C ARG A 116 9.15 9.14 0.01
N PHE A 117 9.11 8.14 -0.87
CA PHE A 117 8.07 7.11 -0.84
C PHE A 117 8.02 6.40 0.51
N TYR A 118 9.18 6.13 1.13
CA TYR A 118 9.24 5.49 2.44
C TYR A 118 8.64 6.36 3.56
N ARG A 119 8.95 7.64 3.59
CA ARG A 119 8.38 8.60 4.56
C ARG A 119 6.88 8.77 4.35
N ASP A 120 6.44 8.93 3.10
CA ASP A 120 5.04 9.14 2.76
C ASP A 120 4.20 7.88 3.07
N ALA A 121 4.69 6.70 2.69
CA ALA A 121 4.03 5.43 2.99
C ALA A 121 3.78 5.25 4.49
N LYS A 122 4.78 5.58 5.31
CA LYS A 122 4.67 5.42 6.77
C LYS A 122 3.58 6.30 7.37
N SER A 123 3.38 7.50 6.86
CA SER A 123 2.31 8.40 7.31
C SER A 123 0.92 7.79 7.09
N LEU A 124 0.75 7.06 5.98
CA LEU A 124 -0.52 6.45 5.59
C LEU A 124 -0.95 5.26 6.47
N GLN A 125 -0.03 4.65 7.22
CA GLN A 125 -0.39 3.69 8.27
C GLN A 125 -0.99 4.36 9.52
N VAL A 126 -0.75 5.67 9.71
CA VAL A 126 -1.11 6.41 10.92
C VAL A 126 -2.38 7.25 10.72
N VAL A 127 -2.47 7.99 9.61
CA VAL A 127 -3.60 8.90 9.35
C VAL A 127 -4.89 8.15 9.06
N GLU A 128 -6.05 8.80 9.26
CA GLU A 128 -7.41 8.26 9.03
C GLU A 128 -7.72 6.97 9.82
N GLY A 129 -7.05 6.82 10.95
CA GLY A 129 -7.12 5.65 11.82
C GLY A 129 -5.98 4.68 11.54
N THR A 130 -5.15 4.48 12.56
CA THR A 130 -3.96 3.62 12.47
C THR A 130 -4.29 2.21 12.03
N SER A 131 -3.30 1.48 11.51
CA SER A 131 -3.43 0.05 11.18
C SER A 131 -4.02 -0.77 12.34
N ASN A 132 -3.67 -0.44 13.60
CA ASN A 132 -4.23 -1.12 14.78
C ASN A 132 -5.73 -0.86 14.95
N ILE A 133 -6.18 0.38 14.71
CA ILE A 133 -7.61 0.71 14.74
C ILE A 133 -8.37 -0.01 13.62
N GLN A 134 -7.79 -0.10 12.42
CA GLN A 134 -8.41 -0.88 11.34
C GLN A 134 -8.56 -2.36 11.72
N LYS A 135 -7.53 -2.97 12.33
CA LYS A 135 -7.60 -4.36 12.80
C LYS A 135 -8.72 -4.57 13.82
N ILE A 136 -8.91 -3.63 14.77
CA ILE A 136 -10.00 -3.70 15.75
C ILE A 136 -11.37 -3.63 15.05
N ILE A 137 -11.54 -2.71 14.09
CA ILE A 137 -12.80 -2.57 13.35
C ILE A 137 -13.07 -3.86 12.54
N ILE A 138 -12.09 -4.33 11.79
CA ILE A 138 -12.21 -5.52 10.94
C ILE A 138 -12.56 -6.74 11.78
N SER A 139 -11.82 -7.00 12.87
CA SER A 139 -12.06 -8.16 13.72
C SER A 139 -13.42 -8.08 14.43
N GLY A 140 -13.77 -6.91 14.95
CA GLY A 140 -15.06 -6.70 15.62
C GLY A 140 -16.25 -6.95 14.70
N MET A 141 -16.16 -6.52 13.44
CA MET A 141 -17.22 -6.77 12.45
C MET A 141 -17.21 -8.23 11.97
N ALA A 142 -16.05 -8.82 11.74
CA ALA A 142 -15.94 -10.22 11.32
C ALA A 142 -16.46 -11.20 12.40
N CYS A 143 -16.26 -10.87 13.67
CA CYS A 143 -16.76 -11.66 14.81
C CYS A 143 -18.20 -11.29 15.24
N GLY A 144 -18.85 -10.33 14.59
CA GLY A 144 -20.19 -9.88 14.95
C GLY A 144 -20.28 -9.13 16.28
N THR A 145 -19.16 -8.69 16.85
CA THR A 145 -19.12 -7.94 18.12
C THR A 145 -19.27 -6.43 17.94
N THR A 146 -19.09 -5.94 16.72
CA THR A 146 -19.33 -4.54 16.35
C THR A 146 -20.37 -4.50 15.23
N PRO A 147 -21.54 -3.83 15.42
CA PRO A 147 -22.53 -3.75 14.36
C PRO A 147 -22.01 -2.91 13.18
N ASN A 148 -22.42 -3.33 11.98
CA ASN A 148 -22.23 -2.51 10.79
C ASN A 148 -23.07 -1.23 10.99
N ARG A 149 -22.46 -0.09 11.14
CA ARG A 149 -23.16 1.19 11.29
C ARG A 149 -23.38 1.76 9.89
N GLU A 150 -24.64 1.87 9.53
CA GLU A 150 -25.10 2.58 8.34
C GLU A 150 -24.67 4.06 8.36
#